data_412a2b220ab8c4fe74be32c13786537e
#
_entry.id   412a2b220ab8c4fe74be32c13786537e
#
_cell.length_a   1.000
_cell.length_b   1.000
_cell.length_c   1.000
_cell.angle_alpha   90.00
_cell.angle_beta   90.00
_cell.angle_gamma   90.00
#
_symmetry.space_group_name_H-M   'P 1'
#
loop_
_entity.id
_entity.type
_entity.pdbx_description
1 polymer ?
#
loop_
_entity_poly.entity_id
_entity_poly.type
_entity_poly.pdbx_seq_one_letter_code
_entity_poly.pdbx_strand_id
1 'polypeptide(L)'
;MTGIDLADKPLSVARLHLHESGLTEQIDYRQISAESLAAECPASYDVITCLEMLEHVPDPASTIQALSKLIKPGGQIFLSTINRNPKSWLLMVVGAEYVLNMLPRGTHDYAKFIKPSELSGMLRSASLSVSDITGMTYNPVSRRYRLGQDIDVNYVVHAQAPQ
;
A
#
# COMPACT_ATOMS: atom_id res chain seq x y z
N MET A 1 17.32 -0.69 -4.25
CA MET A 1 15.91 -0.59 -3.78
C MET A 1 15.86 -1.12 -2.35
N THR A 2 15.01 -0.56 -1.48
CA THR A 2 14.80 -1.06 -0.11
C THR A 2 13.37 -1.58 0.01
N GLY A 3 13.20 -2.81 0.48
CA GLY A 3 11.90 -3.39 0.82
C GLY A 3 11.81 -3.59 2.34
N ILE A 4 10.69 -3.21 2.94
CA ILE A 4 10.49 -3.33 4.39
C ILE A 4 9.22 -4.09 4.72
N ASP A 5 9.25 -4.85 5.81
CA ASP A 5 8.11 -5.49 6.44
C ASP A 5 8.42 -5.69 7.94
N LEU A 6 7.41 -5.73 8.79
CA LEU A 6 7.57 -6.09 10.21
C LEU A 6 7.58 -7.60 10.44
N ALA A 7 6.97 -8.37 9.53
CA ALA A 7 6.87 -9.81 9.64
C ALA A 7 8.06 -10.52 8.99
N ASP A 8 8.65 -11.48 9.70
CA ASP A 8 9.79 -12.24 9.20
C ASP A 8 9.44 -13.17 8.03
N LYS A 9 8.26 -13.80 8.06
CA LYS A 9 7.85 -14.76 7.01
C LYS A 9 7.79 -14.15 5.60
N PRO A 10 7.11 -13.02 5.36
CA PRO A 10 7.14 -12.35 4.04
C PRO A 10 8.56 -12.00 3.59
N LEU A 11 9.40 -11.51 4.51
CA LEU A 11 10.78 -11.16 4.20
C LEU A 11 11.63 -12.39 3.84
N SER A 12 11.41 -13.53 4.50
CA SER A 12 12.09 -14.78 4.17
C SER A 12 11.74 -15.26 2.76
N VAL A 13 10.46 -15.18 2.37
CA VAL A 13 10.00 -15.50 1.00
C VAL A 13 10.58 -14.50 -0.01
N ALA A 14 10.57 -13.21 0.32
CA ALA A 14 11.12 -12.17 -0.54
C ALA A 14 12.63 -12.36 -0.79
N ARG A 15 13.40 -12.72 0.24
CA ARG A 15 14.85 -13.01 0.12
C ARG A 15 15.10 -14.26 -0.73
N LEU A 16 14.28 -15.32 -0.60
CA LEU A 16 14.38 -16.51 -1.45
C LEU A 16 14.14 -16.13 -2.93
N HIS A 17 13.05 -15.42 -3.21
CA HIS A 17 12.73 -14.95 -4.55
C HIS A 17 13.81 -14.01 -5.12
N LEU A 18 14.39 -13.15 -4.29
CA LEU A 18 15.50 -12.28 -4.63
C LEU A 18 16.71 -13.08 -5.11
N HIS A 19 17.05 -14.15 -4.38
CA HIS A 19 18.16 -15.03 -4.72
C HIS A 19 17.90 -15.76 -6.06
N GLU A 20 16.72 -16.33 -6.23
CA GLU A 20 16.30 -17.04 -7.46
C GLU A 20 16.26 -16.10 -8.68
N SER A 21 15.95 -14.83 -8.48
CA SER A 21 15.87 -13.82 -9.56
C SER A 21 17.22 -13.20 -9.92
N GLY A 22 18.30 -13.49 -9.19
CA GLY A 22 19.63 -12.91 -9.43
C GLY A 22 19.71 -11.40 -9.12
N LEU A 23 18.83 -10.88 -8.27
CA LEU A 23 18.74 -9.45 -7.93
C LEU A 23 19.35 -9.11 -6.56
N THR A 24 20.13 -10.01 -5.98
CA THR A 24 20.64 -9.96 -4.60
C THR A 24 21.40 -8.66 -4.27
N GLU A 25 22.07 -8.09 -5.24
CA GLU A 25 22.83 -6.84 -5.05
C GLU A 25 22.00 -5.56 -5.28
N GLN A 26 20.76 -5.71 -5.75
CA GLN A 26 19.92 -4.57 -6.13
C GLN A 26 18.86 -4.23 -5.09
N ILE A 27 18.51 -5.18 -4.21
CA ILE A 27 17.43 -5.02 -3.24
C ILE A 27 17.91 -5.38 -1.85
N ASP A 28 17.72 -4.46 -0.90
CA ASP A 28 17.93 -4.67 0.53
C ASP A 28 16.58 -4.87 1.23
N TYR A 29 16.34 -6.06 1.80
CA TYR A 29 15.16 -6.36 2.58
C TYR A 29 15.43 -6.24 4.07
N ARG A 30 14.68 -5.35 4.76
CA ARG A 30 14.87 -5.01 6.16
C ARG A 30 13.60 -5.28 6.97
N GLN A 31 13.77 -5.91 8.13
CA GLN A 31 12.70 -6.08 9.11
C GLN A 31 12.63 -4.82 9.99
N ILE A 32 11.88 -3.82 9.53
CA ILE A 32 11.80 -2.51 10.16
C ILE A 32 10.45 -1.85 9.81
N SER A 33 9.92 -0.98 10.68
CA SER A 33 8.76 -0.18 10.37
C SER A 33 9.13 1.04 9.51
N ALA A 34 8.15 1.61 8.81
CA ALA A 34 8.34 2.84 8.04
C ALA A 34 8.78 4.00 8.93
N GLU A 35 8.24 4.08 10.15
CA GLU A 35 8.56 5.11 11.14
C GLU A 35 10.03 5.02 11.59
N SER A 36 10.50 3.81 11.87
CA SER A 36 11.90 3.58 12.26
C SER A 36 12.85 3.87 11.10
N LEU A 37 12.50 3.41 9.89
CA LEU A 37 13.30 3.70 8.69
C LEU A 37 13.36 5.21 8.41
N ALA A 38 12.27 5.94 8.63
CA ALA A 38 12.23 7.40 8.46
C ALA A 38 13.13 8.15 9.46
N ALA A 39 13.36 7.58 10.64
CA ALA A 39 14.32 8.13 11.60
C ALA A 39 15.78 7.86 11.19
N GLU A 40 16.06 6.73 10.52
CA GLU A 40 17.40 6.36 10.08
C GLU A 40 17.85 7.09 8.81
N CYS A 41 16.97 7.20 7.81
CA CYS A 41 17.34 7.72 6.49
C CYS A 41 16.25 8.64 5.90
N PRO A 42 16.03 9.83 6.49
CA PRO A 42 15.07 10.79 5.95
C PRO A 42 15.47 11.28 4.54
N ALA A 43 14.50 11.66 3.73
CA ALA A 43 14.67 12.20 2.37
C ALA A 43 15.62 11.37 1.49
N SER A 44 15.47 10.04 1.53
CA SER A 44 16.41 9.13 0.86
C SER A 44 15.86 8.47 -0.40
N TYR A 45 14.54 8.54 -0.62
CA TYR A 45 13.88 7.81 -1.70
C TYR A 45 13.26 8.76 -2.73
N ASP A 46 13.46 8.48 -4.01
CA ASP A 46 12.86 9.22 -5.11
C ASP A 46 11.43 8.76 -5.39
N VAL A 47 11.17 7.47 -5.16
CA VAL A 47 9.85 6.84 -5.32
C VAL A 47 9.59 5.90 -4.14
N ILE A 48 8.38 5.95 -3.59
CA ILE A 48 7.90 5.02 -2.56
C ILE A 48 6.62 4.35 -3.05
N THR A 49 6.51 3.04 -2.86
CA THR A 49 5.29 2.28 -3.06
C THR A 49 4.85 1.65 -1.74
N CYS A 50 3.57 1.79 -1.40
CA CYS A 50 2.94 1.19 -0.22
C CYS A 50 1.57 0.67 -0.67
N LEU A 51 1.53 -0.60 -1.08
CA LEU A 51 0.37 -1.19 -1.75
C LEU A 51 -0.29 -2.24 -0.85
N GLU A 52 -1.62 -2.10 -0.66
CA GLU A 52 -2.46 -3.04 0.14
C GLU A 52 -1.89 -3.26 1.56
N MET A 53 -1.41 -2.22 2.21
CA MET A 53 -0.77 -2.31 3.52
C MET A 53 -1.43 -1.41 4.57
N LEU A 54 -1.98 -0.25 4.16
CA LEU A 54 -2.49 0.76 5.08
C LEU A 54 -3.67 0.28 5.93
N GLU A 55 -4.50 -0.63 5.41
CA GLU A 55 -5.60 -1.26 6.14
C GLU A 55 -5.14 -2.27 7.20
N HIS A 56 -3.87 -2.65 7.18
CA HIS A 56 -3.29 -3.62 8.12
C HIS A 56 -2.48 -2.97 9.25
N VAL A 57 -2.11 -1.70 9.11
CA VAL A 57 -1.34 -1.01 10.15
C VAL A 57 -2.23 -0.46 11.26
N PRO A 58 -1.74 -0.34 12.50
CA PRO A 58 -2.50 0.22 13.61
C PRO A 58 -2.86 1.70 13.42
N ASP A 59 -1.97 2.48 12.81
CA ASP A 59 -2.13 3.92 12.57
C ASP A 59 -1.65 4.30 11.16
N PRO A 60 -2.57 4.31 10.17
CA PRO A 60 -2.25 4.71 8.80
C PRO A 60 -1.70 6.14 8.69
N ALA A 61 -2.16 7.05 9.56
CA ALA A 61 -1.70 8.44 9.53
C ALA A 61 -0.22 8.55 9.96
N SER A 62 0.19 7.81 10.98
CA SER A 62 1.59 7.71 11.38
C SER A 62 2.47 7.16 10.26
N THR A 63 2.02 6.10 9.61
CA THR A 63 2.73 5.51 8.47
C THR A 63 2.89 6.52 7.33
N ILE A 64 1.82 7.25 6.96
CA ILE A 64 1.89 8.28 5.91
C ILE A 64 2.85 9.41 6.29
N GLN A 65 2.87 9.83 7.56
CA GLN A 65 3.85 10.79 8.08
C GLN A 65 5.30 10.26 7.95
N ALA A 66 5.51 8.97 8.18
CA ALA A 66 6.82 8.36 7.98
C ALA A 66 7.22 8.35 6.49
N LEU A 67 6.28 8.01 5.58
CA LEU A 67 6.53 8.05 4.15
C LEU A 67 6.88 9.47 3.67
N SER A 68 6.21 10.50 4.22
CA SER A 68 6.51 11.90 3.86
C SER A 68 7.90 12.36 4.32
N LYS A 69 8.46 11.75 5.39
CA LYS A 69 9.83 12.01 5.83
C LYS A 69 10.86 11.24 5.01
N LEU A 70 10.51 10.06 4.51
CA LEU A 70 11.39 9.19 3.72
C LEU A 70 11.59 9.70 2.29
N ILE A 71 10.55 10.30 1.72
CA ILE A 71 10.56 10.76 0.34
C ILE A 71 11.40 12.02 0.19
N LYS A 72 12.17 12.12 -0.89
CA LYS A 72 12.90 13.34 -1.27
C LYS A 72 11.94 14.46 -1.70
N PRO A 73 12.35 15.73 -1.62
CA PRO A 73 11.64 16.82 -2.26
C PRO A 73 11.33 16.51 -3.73
N GLY A 74 10.08 16.73 -4.16
CA GLY A 74 9.61 16.39 -5.52
C GLY A 74 9.40 14.90 -5.80
N GLY A 75 9.72 14.01 -4.86
CA GLY A 75 9.57 12.56 -5.02
C GLY A 75 8.12 12.08 -5.08
N GLN A 76 7.92 10.86 -5.55
CA GLN A 76 6.61 10.30 -5.88
C GLN A 76 6.22 9.17 -4.93
N ILE A 77 4.97 9.15 -4.49
CA ILE A 77 4.43 8.11 -3.60
C ILE A 77 3.21 7.48 -4.26
N PHE A 78 3.19 6.15 -4.33
CA PHE A 78 2.05 5.37 -4.81
C PHE A 78 1.51 4.52 -3.66
N LEU A 79 0.22 4.69 -3.37
CA LEU A 79 -0.47 3.98 -2.30
C LEU A 79 -1.66 3.23 -2.88
N SER A 80 -1.94 2.02 -2.42
CA SER A 80 -3.22 1.37 -2.71
C SER A 80 -3.85 0.84 -1.42
N THR A 81 -5.17 0.80 -1.41
CA THR A 81 -5.96 0.23 -0.31
C THR A 81 -7.40 -0.01 -0.77
N ILE A 82 -8.23 -0.52 0.14
CA ILE A 82 -9.63 -0.86 -0.10
C ILE A 82 -10.53 0.28 0.41
N ASN A 83 -11.46 0.72 -0.42
CA ASN A 83 -12.43 1.76 -0.09
C ASN A 83 -13.48 1.24 0.91
N ARG A 84 -13.83 2.01 1.94
CA ARG A 84 -14.84 1.67 2.93
C ARG A 84 -16.24 2.03 2.45
N ASN A 85 -16.92 1.08 1.81
CA ASN A 85 -18.33 1.18 1.41
C ASN A 85 -18.99 -0.21 1.33
N PRO A 86 -20.33 -0.30 1.19
CA PRO A 86 -21.03 -1.59 1.15
C PRO A 86 -20.63 -2.50 -0.01
N LYS A 87 -20.26 -1.94 -1.17
CA LYS A 87 -19.84 -2.71 -2.36
C LYS A 87 -18.49 -3.40 -2.10
N SER A 88 -17.53 -2.69 -1.52
CA SER A 88 -16.24 -3.28 -1.17
C SER A 88 -16.37 -4.35 -0.08
N TRP A 89 -17.22 -4.13 0.93
CA TRP A 89 -17.50 -5.15 1.94
C TRP A 89 -18.05 -6.43 1.30
N LEU A 90 -19.05 -6.29 0.43
CA LEU A 90 -19.66 -7.44 -0.25
C LEU A 90 -18.65 -8.21 -1.12
N LEU A 91 -17.78 -7.50 -1.84
CA LEU A 91 -16.85 -8.13 -2.78
C LEU A 91 -15.60 -8.67 -2.09
N MET A 92 -15.01 -7.91 -1.17
CA MET A 92 -13.73 -8.27 -0.54
C MET A 92 -13.93 -9.19 0.66
N VAL A 93 -14.92 -8.92 1.51
CA VAL A 93 -15.18 -9.77 2.69
C VAL A 93 -16.02 -10.98 2.27
N VAL A 94 -17.25 -10.77 1.78
CA VAL A 94 -18.15 -11.88 1.46
C VAL A 94 -17.68 -12.65 0.22
N GLY A 95 -17.39 -11.94 -0.87
CA GLY A 95 -17.01 -12.53 -2.15
C GLY A 95 -15.66 -13.26 -2.10
N ALA A 96 -14.59 -12.57 -1.76
CA ALA A 96 -13.24 -13.12 -1.82
C ALA A 96 -12.96 -14.14 -0.71
N GLU A 97 -13.44 -13.91 0.51
CA GLU A 97 -13.15 -14.78 1.65
C GLU A 97 -14.13 -15.95 1.82
N TYR A 98 -15.44 -15.73 1.60
CA TYR A 98 -16.46 -16.75 1.90
C TYR A 98 -16.99 -17.48 0.67
N VAL A 99 -17.12 -16.82 -0.48
CA VAL A 99 -17.68 -17.42 -1.70
C VAL A 99 -16.60 -18.01 -2.58
N LEU A 100 -15.57 -17.25 -2.89
CA LEU A 100 -14.51 -17.68 -3.82
C LEU A 100 -13.33 -18.38 -3.13
N ASN A 101 -13.24 -18.29 -1.80
CA ASN A 101 -12.09 -18.80 -1.00
C ASN A 101 -10.72 -18.38 -1.58
N MET A 102 -10.65 -17.18 -2.13
CA MET A 102 -9.40 -16.62 -2.68
C MET A 102 -8.45 -16.18 -1.59
N LEU A 103 -8.99 -15.83 -0.43
CA LEU A 103 -8.25 -15.37 0.75
C LEU A 103 -8.75 -16.11 2.01
N PRO A 104 -7.92 -16.28 3.03
CA PRO A 104 -8.34 -16.82 4.32
C PRO A 104 -9.46 -15.97 4.93
N ARG A 105 -10.40 -16.61 5.62
CA ARG A 105 -11.48 -15.88 6.33
C ARG A 105 -10.90 -14.99 7.42
N GLY A 106 -11.40 -13.75 7.51
CA GLY A 106 -10.92 -12.77 8.47
C GLY A 106 -9.65 -12.04 8.05
N THR A 107 -9.27 -12.13 6.77
CA THR A 107 -8.14 -11.35 6.21
C THR A 107 -8.45 -9.86 6.23
N HIS A 108 -9.72 -9.47 5.97
CA HIS A 108 -10.12 -8.09 5.90
C HIS A 108 -11.04 -7.70 7.07
N ASP A 109 -10.67 -6.65 7.77
CA ASP A 109 -11.51 -5.95 8.74
C ASP A 109 -12.11 -4.71 8.07
N TYR A 110 -13.40 -4.72 7.78
CA TYR A 110 -14.10 -3.61 7.14
C TYR A 110 -13.91 -2.25 7.84
N ALA A 111 -13.77 -2.26 9.17
CA ALA A 111 -13.55 -1.04 9.94
C ALA A 111 -12.21 -0.36 9.60
N LYS A 112 -11.26 -1.11 9.08
CA LYS A 112 -9.92 -0.64 8.70
C LYS A 112 -9.83 -0.20 7.24
N PHE A 113 -10.86 -0.42 6.44
CA PHE A 113 -10.89 0.09 5.07
C PHE A 113 -10.87 1.62 5.08
N ILE A 114 -10.23 2.23 4.11
CA ILE A 114 -9.95 3.66 4.10
C ILE A 114 -10.67 4.31 2.92
N LYS A 115 -11.48 5.33 3.18
CA LYS A 115 -12.13 6.08 2.10
C LYS A 115 -11.11 6.95 1.35
N PRO A 116 -11.26 7.17 0.02
CA PRO A 116 -10.38 8.06 -0.73
C PRO A 116 -10.26 9.46 -0.12
N SER A 117 -11.34 10.00 0.45
CA SER A 117 -11.34 11.29 1.14
C SER A 117 -10.53 11.28 2.43
N GLU A 118 -10.54 10.19 3.19
CA GLU A 118 -9.76 10.02 4.42
C GLU A 118 -8.27 9.91 4.08
N LEU A 119 -7.90 9.07 3.11
CA LEU A 119 -6.52 8.94 2.65
C LEU A 119 -5.98 10.28 2.12
N SER A 120 -6.78 10.98 1.29
CA SER A 120 -6.41 12.31 0.82
C SER A 120 -6.23 13.33 1.95
N GLY A 121 -7.02 13.23 3.01
CA GLY A 121 -6.87 14.04 4.22
C GLY A 121 -5.56 13.78 4.94
N MET A 122 -5.20 12.51 5.16
CA MET A 122 -3.94 12.09 5.79
C MET A 122 -2.73 12.56 4.97
N LEU A 123 -2.77 12.41 3.64
CA LEU A 123 -1.71 12.87 2.73
C LEU A 123 -1.51 14.37 2.83
N ARG A 124 -2.58 15.17 2.78
CA ARG A 124 -2.49 16.63 2.94
C ARG A 124 -1.93 17.04 4.31
N SER A 125 -2.33 16.33 5.37
CA SER A 125 -1.80 16.57 6.73
C SER A 125 -0.30 16.25 6.84
N ALA A 126 0.21 15.38 5.97
CA ALA A 126 1.63 15.06 5.83
C ALA A 126 2.35 15.94 4.79
N SER A 127 1.73 17.05 4.35
CA SER A 127 2.26 17.97 3.32
C SER A 127 2.50 17.30 1.96
N LEU A 128 1.79 16.22 1.65
CA LEU A 128 1.83 15.55 0.35
C LEU A 128 0.66 16.00 -0.53
N SER A 129 0.93 16.31 -1.79
CA SER A 129 -0.08 16.69 -2.78
C SER A 129 -0.60 15.46 -3.51
N VAL A 130 -1.91 15.24 -3.47
CA VAL A 130 -2.55 14.18 -4.28
C VAL A 130 -2.61 14.61 -5.73
N SER A 131 -1.97 13.86 -6.60
CA SER A 131 -1.91 14.11 -8.04
C SER A 131 -2.98 13.36 -8.81
N ASP A 132 -3.30 12.13 -8.42
CA ASP A 132 -4.31 11.30 -9.07
C ASP A 132 -4.90 10.24 -8.11
N ILE A 133 -6.14 9.83 -8.38
CA ILE A 133 -6.80 8.68 -7.74
C ILE A 133 -7.43 7.83 -8.83
N THR A 134 -6.95 6.61 -8.96
CA THR A 134 -7.37 5.67 -10.01
C THR A 134 -7.92 4.38 -9.39
N GLY A 135 -9.04 3.88 -9.87
CA GLY A 135 -9.60 2.60 -9.45
C GLY A 135 -8.79 1.43 -9.99
N MET A 136 -8.72 0.36 -9.22
CA MET A 136 -8.13 -0.91 -9.63
C MET A 136 -9.17 -2.03 -9.52
N THR A 137 -9.55 -2.62 -10.63
CA THR A 137 -10.52 -3.72 -10.68
C THR A 137 -9.84 -5.03 -11.06
N TYR A 138 -10.26 -6.11 -10.43
CA TYR A 138 -9.80 -7.48 -10.75
C TYR A 138 -10.96 -8.29 -11.33
N ASN A 139 -10.72 -8.94 -12.45
CA ASN A 139 -11.66 -9.89 -13.04
C ASN A 139 -11.21 -11.33 -12.71
N PRO A 140 -11.93 -12.07 -11.84
CA PRO A 140 -11.51 -13.40 -11.41
C PRO A 140 -11.57 -14.46 -12.52
N VAL A 141 -12.39 -14.26 -13.55
CA VAL A 141 -12.50 -15.19 -14.69
C VAL A 141 -11.28 -15.07 -15.61
N SER A 142 -10.95 -13.84 -16.01
CA SER A 142 -9.79 -13.59 -16.88
C SER A 142 -8.47 -13.45 -16.11
N ARG A 143 -8.50 -13.37 -14.78
CA ARG A 143 -7.36 -13.14 -13.87
C ARG A 143 -6.56 -11.88 -14.23
N ARG A 144 -7.26 -10.83 -14.69
CA ARG A 144 -6.63 -9.60 -15.14
C ARG A 144 -7.03 -8.43 -14.25
N TYR A 145 -6.05 -7.60 -13.93
CA TYR A 145 -6.26 -6.28 -13.32
C TYR A 145 -6.44 -5.22 -14.41
N ARG A 146 -7.24 -4.20 -14.09
CA ARG A 146 -7.43 -3.03 -14.93
C ARG A 146 -7.47 -1.78 -14.05
N LEU A 147 -6.81 -0.74 -14.51
CA LEU A 147 -6.95 0.60 -13.95
C LEU A 147 -8.11 1.31 -14.65
N GLY A 148 -8.84 2.16 -13.92
CA GLY A 148 -10.01 2.87 -14.43
C GLY A 148 -10.57 3.87 -13.44
N GLN A 149 -11.76 4.40 -13.72
CA GLN A 149 -12.40 5.44 -12.89
C GLN A 149 -13.19 4.87 -11.70
N ASP A 150 -13.49 3.56 -11.67
CA ASP A 150 -14.25 2.94 -10.58
C ASP A 150 -13.36 2.73 -9.35
N ILE A 151 -13.46 3.65 -8.39
CA ILE A 151 -12.74 3.64 -7.10
C ILE A 151 -13.54 2.99 -5.97
N ASP A 152 -14.64 2.29 -6.27
CA ASP A 152 -15.53 1.76 -5.25
C ASP A 152 -14.94 0.62 -4.42
N VAL A 153 -14.02 -0.15 -4.98
CA VAL A 153 -13.42 -1.30 -4.26
C VAL A 153 -11.97 -1.03 -3.94
N ASN A 154 -11.05 -1.33 -4.85
CA ASN A 154 -9.64 -1.01 -4.69
C ASN A 154 -9.30 0.25 -5.48
N TYR A 155 -8.46 1.07 -4.91
CA TYR A 155 -7.97 2.27 -5.58
C TYR A 155 -6.49 2.53 -5.29
N VAL A 156 -5.86 3.19 -6.22
CA VAL A 156 -4.45 3.63 -6.16
C VAL A 156 -4.44 5.15 -6.09
N VAL A 157 -3.65 5.69 -5.20
CA VAL A 157 -3.39 7.12 -5.08
C VAL A 157 -1.95 7.40 -5.48
N HIS A 158 -1.77 8.36 -6.38
CA HIS A 158 -0.49 8.97 -6.66
C HIS A 158 -0.39 10.29 -5.90
N ALA A 159 0.64 10.44 -5.10
CA ALA A 159 0.93 11.66 -4.35
C ALA A 159 2.39 12.08 -4.57
N GLN A 160 2.65 13.38 -4.39
CA GLN A 160 3.95 13.99 -4.59
C GLN A 160 4.36 14.82 -3.37
N ALA A 161 5.64 14.72 -3.00
CA ALA A 161 6.25 15.61 -2.01
C ALA A 161 6.44 17.02 -2.59
N PRO A 162 6.37 18.09 -1.76
CA PRO A 162 6.71 19.44 -2.18
C PRO A 162 8.16 19.49 -2.68
N GLN A 163 8.43 20.49 -3.56
CA GLN A 163 9.78 20.75 -4.06
C GLN A 163 10.68 21.39 -3.01
#